data_9874a1bcebad5653caa8eb2be75d56be
#
_entry.id   9874a1bcebad5653caa8eb2be75d56be
#
_cell.length_a   1.000
_cell.length_b   1.000
_cell.length_c   1.000
_cell.angle_alpha   90.00
_cell.angle_beta   90.00
_cell.angle_gamma   90.00
#
_symmetry.space_group_name_H-M   'P 1'
#
loop_
_entity.id
_entity.type
_entity.pdbx_description
1 polymer ?
#
loop_
_entity_poly.entity_id
_entity_poly.type
_entity_poly.pdbx_seq_one_letter_code
_entity_poly.pdbx_strand_id
1 'polypeptide(L)'
;EESIWGGRLTFTGYDSDTTGTKTVTASFLGATATFEVQVEDLVTEQYTGSYELVQGETPTATDAVLLVDYSHKVCTLTAADGSASITGTLVDAQDDALTMTLNGSDALTVPITEGEDGSKQLTIPAHDEIVSGWGSSTTYSINEAVVTLAAE
;
A
#
# COMPACT_ATOMS: atom_id res chain seq x y z
N GLU A 1 6.00 17.86 46.49
CA GLU A 1 6.70 17.92 45.18
C GLU A 1 5.77 17.29 44.15
N GLU A 2 4.99 18.12 43.45
CA GLU A 2 4.19 17.63 42.34
C GLU A 2 5.12 17.29 41.18
N SER A 3 5.05 16.05 40.71
CA SER A 3 5.79 15.58 39.55
C SER A 3 5.35 16.37 38.32
N ILE A 4 6.21 17.23 37.79
CA ILE A 4 6.00 18.03 36.59
C ILE A 4 5.90 17.15 35.32
N TRP A 5 6.00 15.85 35.43
CA TRP A 5 5.93 14.86 34.36
C TRP A 5 4.54 14.24 34.14
N GLY A 6 3.51 14.71 34.86
CA GLY A 6 2.15 14.19 34.79
C GLY A 6 1.21 14.89 33.78
N GLY A 7 1.68 15.82 33.00
CA GLY A 7 0.88 16.50 31.98
C GLY A 7 0.51 15.56 30.83
N ARG A 8 -0.78 15.41 30.60
CA ARG A 8 -1.27 14.64 29.44
C ARG A 8 -1.48 15.59 28.27
N LEU A 9 -0.86 15.29 27.12
CA LEU A 9 -1.19 15.94 25.87
C LEU A 9 -2.57 15.44 25.41
N THR A 10 -3.48 16.35 25.13
CA THR A 10 -4.81 16.06 24.62
C THR A 10 -5.06 16.76 23.30
N PHE A 11 -5.81 16.12 22.39
CA PHE A 11 -6.24 16.69 21.14
C PHE A 11 -7.76 16.75 21.09
N THR A 12 -8.30 17.83 20.57
CA THR A 12 -9.75 18.00 20.36
C THR A 12 -10.01 18.66 18.98
N GLY A 13 -11.21 18.47 18.45
CA GLY A 13 -11.60 19.03 17.13
C GLY A 13 -11.20 18.17 15.94
N TYR A 14 -10.55 17.01 16.17
CA TYR A 14 -10.28 16.05 15.10
C TYR A 14 -11.49 15.15 14.88
N ASP A 15 -11.90 15.05 13.62
CA ASP A 15 -12.94 14.15 13.14
C ASP A 15 -12.46 13.55 11.81
N SER A 16 -12.25 12.22 11.78
CA SER A 16 -11.82 11.46 10.60
C SER A 16 -12.99 10.96 9.75
N ASP A 17 -14.23 11.09 10.23
CA ASP A 17 -15.40 10.49 9.59
C ASP A 17 -15.98 11.40 8.48
N THR A 18 -15.52 12.65 8.43
CA THR A 18 -15.93 13.59 7.40
C THR A 18 -14.72 14.27 6.77
N THR A 19 -14.70 14.37 5.45
CA THR A 19 -13.63 15.04 4.70
C THR A 19 -13.63 16.56 4.91
N GLY A 20 -12.52 17.19 4.53
CA GLY A 20 -12.32 18.63 4.59
C GLY A 20 -11.33 19.07 5.67
N THR A 21 -11.14 20.38 5.74
CA THR A 21 -10.21 21.00 6.71
C THR A 21 -10.80 20.93 8.12
N LYS A 22 -10.06 20.38 9.07
CA LYS A 22 -10.37 20.29 10.50
C LYS A 22 -9.39 21.13 11.30
N THR A 23 -9.92 21.96 12.21
CA THR A 23 -9.07 22.67 13.17
C THR A 23 -8.88 21.80 14.42
N VAL A 24 -7.66 21.36 14.66
CA VAL A 24 -7.30 20.55 15.82
C VAL A 24 -6.65 21.42 16.87
N THR A 25 -7.08 21.25 18.12
CA THR A 25 -6.49 21.94 19.27
C THR A 25 -5.70 20.92 20.09
N ALA A 26 -4.41 21.17 20.23
CA ALA A 26 -3.52 20.46 21.16
C ALA A 26 -3.45 21.22 22.49
N SER A 27 -3.59 20.53 23.61
CA SER A 27 -3.52 21.12 24.96
C SER A 27 -2.55 20.34 25.84
N PHE A 28 -1.65 21.06 26.51
CA PHE A 28 -0.67 20.50 27.45
C PHE A 28 -0.41 21.47 28.59
N LEU A 29 -0.65 21.06 29.83
CA LEU A 29 -0.42 21.88 31.05
C LEU A 29 -1.02 23.29 30.99
N GLY A 30 -2.20 23.42 30.38
CA GLY A 30 -2.89 24.70 30.25
C GLY A 30 -2.45 25.56 29.06
N ALA A 31 -1.39 25.20 28.35
CA ALA A 31 -1.03 25.79 27.07
C ALA A 31 -1.84 25.13 25.94
N THR A 32 -2.26 25.91 24.96
CA THR A 32 -3.00 25.43 23.79
C THR A 32 -2.35 25.91 22.51
N ALA A 33 -2.40 25.07 21.47
CA ALA A 33 -2.03 25.42 20.11
C ALA A 33 -3.08 24.84 19.16
N THR A 34 -3.37 25.57 18.08
CA THR A 34 -4.29 25.09 17.03
C THR A 34 -3.51 24.90 15.74
N PHE A 35 -3.90 23.88 14.96
CA PHE A 35 -3.40 23.62 13.61
C PHE A 35 -4.53 23.03 12.75
N GLU A 36 -4.39 23.17 11.46
CA GLU A 36 -5.33 22.59 10.51
C GLU A 36 -4.82 21.26 10.00
N VAL A 37 -5.74 20.29 9.86
CA VAL A 37 -5.53 18.98 9.25
C VAL A 37 -6.53 18.83 8.12
N GLN A 38 -6.03 18.43 6.95
CA GLN A 38 -6.90 18.07 5.84
C GLN A 38 -7.27 16.60 5.96
N VAL A 39 -8.56 16.29 6.02
CA VAL A 39 -9.10 14.93 5.94
C VAL A 39 -9.59 14.73 4.51
N GLU A 40 -9.03 13.75 3.83
CA GLU A 40 -9.34 13.39 2.45
C GLU A 40 -9.95 11.99 2.41
N ASP A 41 -10.74 11.70 1.37
CA ASP A 41 -11.23 10.34 1.15
C ASP A 41 -10.05 9.41 0.84
N LEU A 42 -10.10 8.22 1.41
CA LEU A 42 -9.15 7.18 1.06
C LEU A 42 -9.53 6.61 -0.31
N VAL A 43 -8.65 6.81 -1.29
CA VAL A 43 -8.84 6.26 -2.63
C VAL A 43 -7.99 5.00 -2.75
N THR A 44 -8.65 3.86 -2.76
CA THR A 44 -8.01 2.53 -2.89
C THR A 44 -8.68 1.70 -3.96
N GLU A 45 -7.90 0.86 -4.62
CA GLU A 45 -8.40 -0.20 -5.50
C GLU A 45 -7.80 -1.54 -5.06
N GLN A 46 -8.61 -2.58 -5.06
CA GLN A 46 -8.19 -3.93 -4.72
C GLN A 46 -8.27 -4.82 -5.95
N TYR A 47 -7.16 -5.44 -6.31
CA TYR A 47 -7.06 -6.37 -7.42
C TYR A 47 -6.81 -7.78 -6.90
N THR A 48 -7.41 -8.78 -7.54
CA THR A 48 -7.24 -10.20 -7.22
C THR A 48 -6.66 -10.96 -8.40
N GLY A 49 -5.82 -11.93 -8.13
CA GLY A 49 -5.19 -12.76 -9.15
C GLY A 49 -4.24 -13.77 -8.54
N SER A 50 -3.31 -14.28 -9.32
CA SER A 50 -2.24 -15.12 -8.82
C SER A 50 -0.90 -14.61 -9.32
N TYR A 51 0.15 -14.82 -8.52
CA TYR A 51 1.53 -14.62 -8.96
C TYR A 51 2.34 -15.89 -8.75
N GLU A 52 3.39 -16.05 -9.53
CA GLU A 52 4.29 -17.18 -9.43
C GLU A 52 5.65 -16.76 -8.89
N LEU A 53 6.01 -17.33 -7.75
CA LEU A 53 7.32 -17.22 -7.15
C LEU A 53 8.22 -18.29 -7.72
N VAL A 54 9.36 -17.90 -8.31
CA VAL A 54 10.34 -18.83 -8.81
C VAL A 54 11.50 -18.94 -7.82
N GLN A 55 11.51 -20.04 -7.08
CA GLN A 55 12.62 -20.42 -6.21
C GLN A 55 13.19 -21.76 -6.67
N GLY A 56 14.30 -21.73 -7.39
CA GLY A 56 14.84 -22.92 -8.02
C GLY A 56 14.19 -23.24 -9.38
N GLU A 57 13.94 -24.51 -9.70
CA GLU A 57 13.47 -24.91 -11.03
C GLU A 57 11.94 -24.98 -11.16
N THR A 58 11.19 -24.90 -10.07
CA THR A 58 9.74 -25.07 -10.10
C THR A 58 9.04 -23.81 -9.62
N PRO A 59 8.26 -23.12 -10.49
CA PRO A 59 7.40 -22.02 -10.07
C PRO A 59 6.32 -22.51 -9.10
N THR A 60 6.00 -21.70 -8.11
CA THR A 60 4.87 -21.91 -7.20
C THR A 60 3.86 -20.79 -7.38
N ALA A 61 2.69 -21.13 -7.88
CA ALA A 61 1.59 -20.19 -8.01
C ALA A 61 0.93 -19.95 -6.65
N THR A 62 0.64 -18.70 -6.35
CA THR A 62 -0.02 -18.26 -5.11
C THR A 62 -1.09 -17.25 -5.44
N ASP A 63 -2.31 -17.49 -4.96
CA ASP A 63 -3.37 -16.50 -5.07
C ASP A 63 -2.98 -15.25 -4.28
N ALA A 64 -3.23 -14.09 -4.84
CA ALA A 64 -2.79 -12.82 -4.29
C ALA A 64 -3.83 -11.72 -4.41
N VAL A 65 -3.74 -10.77 -3.50
CA VAL A 65 -4.49 -9.52 -3.48
C VAL A 65 -3.50 -8.38 -3.58
N LEU A 66 -3.62 -7.54 -4.61
CA LEU A 66 -2.90 -6.28 -4.71
C LEU A 66 -3.83 -5.14 -4.28
N LEU A 67 -3.48 -4.46 -3.21
CA LEU A 67 -4.12 -3.22 -2.78
C LEU A 67 -3.28 -2.04 -3.26
N VAL A 68 -3.90 -1.13 -4.00
CA VAL A 68 -3.30 0.13 -4.44
C VAL A 68 -3.96 1.27 -3.66
N ASP A 69 -3.20 1.94 -2.83
CA ASP A 69 -3.61 3.12 -2.06
C ASP A 69 -3.06 4.37 -2.75
N TYR A 70 -3.91 5.04 -3.50
CA TYR A 70 -3.55 6.25 -4.24
C TYR A 70 -3.34 7.45 -3.31
N SER A 71 -4.04 7.48 -2.18
CA SER A 71 -3.96 8.59 -1.22
C SER A 71 -2.62 8.63 -0.49
N HIS A 72 -2.11 7.47 -0.08
CA HIS A 72 -0.82 7.36 0.61
C HIS A 72 0.33 6.94 -0.30
N LYS A 73 0.06 6.69 -1.58
CA LYS A 73 1.04 6.20 -2.57
C LYS A 73 1.74 4.92 -2.13
N VAL A 74 0.96 3.97 -1.66
CA VAL A 74 1.42 2.66 -1.22
C VAL A 74 0.74 1.58 -2.05
N CYS A 75 1.47 0.52 -2.38
CA CYS A 75 0.90 -0.71 -2.90
C CYS A 75 1.31 -1.87 -2.01
N THR A 76 0.37 -2.79 -1.80
CA THR A 76 0.61 -3.97 -0.97
C THR A 76 0.11 -5.21 -1.69
N LEU A 77 1.03 -6.13 -2.00
CA LEU A 77 0.73 -7.43 -2.57
C LEU A 77 0.73 -8.46 -1.43
N THR A 78 -0.39 -9.10 -1.21
CA THR A 78 -0.57 -10.06 -0.11
C THR A 78 -1.04 -11.39 -0.66
N ALA A 79 -0.43 -12.49 -0.21
CA ALA A 79 -0.95 -13.81 -0.48
C ALA A 79 -2.37 -13.94 0.09
N ALA A 80 -3.30 -14.55 -0.64
CA ALA A 80 -4.71 -14.61 -0.25
C ALA A 80 -4.94 -15.32 1.09
N ASP A 81 -4.05 -16.24 1.47
CA ASP A 81 -4.04 -16.90 2.79
C ASP A 81 -3.40 -16.07 3.91
N GLY A 82 -2.89 -14.88 3.61
CA GLY A 82 -2.22 -14.00 4.56
C GLY A 82 -0.81 -14.44 4.98
N SER A 83 -0.24 -15.47 4.36
CA SER A 83 1.07 -16.03 4.73
C SER A 83 2.24 -15.10 4.40
N ALA A 84 2.09 -14.23 3.42
CA ALA A 84 3.12 -13.31 2.98
C ALA A 84 2.51 -11.97 2.55
N SER A 85 3.22 -10.88 2.78
CA SER A 85 2.84 -9.55 2.34
C SER A 85 4.08 -8.77 1.91
N ILE A 86 3.96 -8.11 0.77
CA ILE A 86 5.00 -7.29 0.16
C ILE A 86 4.44 -5.89 0.04
N THR A 87 5.13 -4.92 0.64
CA THR A 87 4.76 -3.52 0.55
C THR A 87 5.71 -2.78 -0.38
N GLY A 88 5.14 -1.96 -1.23
CA GLY A 88 5.85 -1.13 -2.18
C GLY A 88 5.35 0.30 -2.20
N THR A 89 5.87 1.07 -3.11
CA THR A 89 5.50 2.48 -3.30
C THR A 89 4.85 2.66 -4.66
N LEU A 90 3.71 3.33 -4.69
CA LEU A 90 3.12 3.86 -5.92
C LEU A 90 3.86 5.14 -6.29
N VAL A 91 4.69 5.06 -7.33
CA VAL A 91 5.52 6.18 -7.78
C VAL A 91 4.71 7.16 -8.63
N ASP A 92 3.90 6.62 -9.55
CA ASP A 92 3.06 7.38 -10.47
C ASP A 92 1.81 6.58 -10.84
N ALA A 93 0.73 7.27 -11.19
CA ALA A 93 -0.52 6.67 -11.64
C ALA A 93 -1.07 7.48 -12.81
N GLN A 94 -1.26 6.81 -13.94
CA GLN A 94 -1.85 7.34 -15.17
C GLN A 94 -3.04 6.47 -15.58
N ASP A 95 -3.83 6.93 -16.55
CA ASP A 95 -5.04 6.24 -16.96
C ASP A 95 -4.77 4.83 -17.56
N ASP A 96 -3.58 4.64 -18.15
CA ASP A 96 -3.18 3.43 -18.88
C ASP A 96 -2.08 2.62 -18.19
N ALA A 97 -1.46 3.15 -17.13
CA ALA A 97 -0.40 2.47 -16.40
C ALA A 97 -0.19 2.98 -14.97
N LEU A 98 0.22 2.09 -14.09
CA LEU A 98 0.80 2.44 -12.80
C LEU A 98 2.31 2.26 -12.84
N THR A 99 3.04 3.13 -12.16
CA THR A 99 4.46 2.92 -11.87
C THR A 99 4.62 2.65 -10.39
N MET A 100 5.14 1.48 -10.04
CA MET A 100 5.30 1.09 -8.64
C MET A 100 6.63 0.38 -8.40
N THR A 101 7.05 0.32 -7.16
CA THR A 101 8.14 -0.56 -6.69
C THR A 101 7.54 -1.61 -5.77
N LEU A 102 8.04 -2.83 -5.79
CA LEU A 102 7.66 -3.90 -4.87
C LEU A 102 8.92 -4.44 -4.21
N ASN A 103 8.98 -4.41 -2.89
CA ASN A 103 10.02 -5.00 -2.03
C ASN A 103 11.45 -4.94 -2.61
N GLY A 104 11.93 -3.74 -2.91
CA GLY A 104 13.30 -3.52 -3.42
C GLY A 104 13.50 -3.81 -4.90
N SER A 105 12.42 -4.03 -5.66
CA SER A 105 12.48 -4.04 -7.12
C SER A 105 12.84 -2.66 -7.67
N ASP A 106 13.35 -2.62 -8.89
CA ASP A 106 13.35 -1.40 -9.68
C ASP A 106 11.90 -0.93 -9.91
N ALA A 107 11.73 0.30 -10.38
CA ALA A 107 10.41 0.82 -10.71
C ALA A 107 9.79 0.00 -11.86
N LEU A 108 8.64 -0.61 -11.59
CA LEU A 108 7.87 -1.42 -12.52
C LEU A 108 6.81 -0.55 -13.19
N THR A 109 6.73 -0.58 -14.51
CA THR A 109 5.57 -0.03 -15.23
C THR A 109 4.56 -1.14 -15.41
N VAL A 110 3.39 -0.97 -14.79
CA VAL A 110 2.30 -1.96 -14.74
C VAL A 110 1.17 -1.45 -15.62
N PRO A 111 1.01 -1.98 -16.85
CA PRO A 111 -0.06 -1.57 -17.73
C PRO A 111 -1.44 -1.84 -17.14
N ILE A 112 -2.36 -0.91 -17.41
CA ILE A 112 -3.79 -1.04 -17.13
C ILE A 112 -4.47 -1.45 -18.44
N THR A 113 -5.19 -2.55 -18.43
CA THR A 113 -5.94 -3.04 -19.59
C THR A 113 -7.38 -3.36 -19.19
N GLU A 114 -8.25 -3.48 -20.17
CA GLU A 114 -9.62 -3.93 -19.99
C GLU A 114 -9.71 -5.41 -20.35
N GLY A 115 -10.23 -6.23 -19.44
CA GLY A 115 -10.50 -7.64 -19.68
C GLY A 115 -11.65 -7.86 -20.67
N GLU A 116 -11.83 -9.10 -21.12
CA GLU A 116 -12.91 -9.46 -22.05
C GLU A 116 -14.33 -9.20 -21.49
N ASP A 117 -14.45 -9.16 -20.18
CA ASP A 117 -15.69 -8.86 -19.44
C ASP A 117 -15.84 -7.36 -19.07
N GLY A 118 -14.92 -6.51 -19.52
CA GLY A 118 -14.89 -5.09 -19.18
C GLY A 118 -14.25 -4.78 -17.81
N SER A 119 -13.68 -5.79 -17.15
CA SER A 119 -12.98 -5.57 -15.88
C SER A 119 -11.63 -4.89 -16.08
N LYS A 120 -11.25 -4.02 -15.14
CA LYS A 120 -9.94 -3.39 -15.11
C LYS A 120 -8.89 -4.41 -14.67
N GLN A 121 -7.83 -4.56 -15.43
CA GLN A 121 -6.74 -5.49 -15.17
C GLN A 121 -5.39 -4.78 -15.11
N LEU A 122 -4.52 -5.25 -14.23
CA LEU A 122 -3.11 -4.84 -14.14
C LEU A 122 -2.22 -6.01 -14.51
N THR A 123 -1.24 -5.76 -15.39
CA THR A 123 -0.20 -6.74 -15.73
C THR A 123 1.09 -6.35 -15.01
N ILE A 124 1.40 -7.04 -13.92
CA ILE A 124 2.65 -6.87 -13.17
C ILE A 124 3.75 -7.59 -13.96
N PRO A 125 4.77 -6.89 -14.49
CA PRO A 125 5.82 -7.54 -15.27
C PRO A 125 6.69 -8.46 -14.40
N ALA A 126 7.34 -9.42 -15.02
CA ALA A 126 8.33 -10.25 -14.34
C ALA A 126 9.44 -9.38 -13.75
N HIS A 127 9.82 -9.64 -12.50
CA HIS A 127 10.81 -8.88 -11.76
C HIS A 127 11.46 -9.69 -10.65
N ASP A 128 12.51 -9.16 -10.07
CA ASP A 128 13.15 -9.75 -8.89
C ASP A 128 12.78 -8.97 -7.63
N GLU A 129 12.51 -9.69 -6.56
CA GLU A 129 12.26 -9.14 -5.24
C GLU A 129 13.34 -9.57 -4.25
N ILE A 130 13.74 -8.67 -3.37
CA ILE A 130 14.75 -8.91 -2.35
C ILE A 130 14.07 -9.03 -1.00
N VAL A 131 14.11 -10.23 -0.41
CA VAL A 131 13.66 -10.45 0.96
C VAL A 131 14.87 -10.45 1.89
N SER A 132 14.95 -9.44 2.75
CA SER A 132 16.04 -9.30 3.71
C SER A 132 15.63 -9.88 5.06
N GLY A 133 16.45 -10.77 5.59
CA GLY A 133 16.33 -11.33 6.94
C GLY A 133 17.56 -10.96 7.78
N TRP A 134 17.62 -11.47 9.02
CA TRP A 134 18.74 -11.25 9.93
C TRP A 134 20.06 -11.81 9.34
N GLY A 135 20.88 -10.94 8.74
CA GLY A 135 22.20 -11.25 8.22
C GLY A 135 22.24 -11.95 6.86
N SER A 136 21.10 -12.08 6.18
CA SER A 136 21.02 -12.60 4.82
C SER A 136 19.95 -11.90 4.01
N SER A 137 20.14 -11.83 2.70
CA SER A 137 19.10 -11.45 1.73
C SER A 137 18.93 -12.58 0.73
N THR A 138 17.70 -12.85 0.33
CA THR A 138 17.36 -13.82 -0.70
C THR A 138 16.63 -13.08 -1.81
N THR A 139 17.08 -13.26 -3.04
CA THR A 139 16.38 -12.75 -4.22
C THR A 139 15.43 -13.82 -4.73
N TYR A 140 14.20 -13.44 -4.98
CA TYR A 140 13.18 -14.27 -5.61
C TYR A 140 12.81 -13.67 -6.94
N SER A 141 12.71 -14.48 -7.97
CA SER A 141 12.18 -14.04 -9.27
C SER A 141 10.69 -14.27 -9.30
N ILE A 142 9.95 -13.25 -9.71
CA ILE A 142 8.50 -13.28 -9.85
C ILE A 142 8.18 -13.28 -11.35
N ASN A 143 7.37 -14.21 -11.79
CA ASN A 143 6.87 -14.24 -13.16
C ASN A 143 5.85 -13.13 -13.40
N GLU A 144 5.60 -12.82 -14.67
CA GLU A 144 4.51 -11.90 -15.03
C GLU A 144 3.18 -12.37 -14.45
N ALA A 145 2.45 -11.44 -13.85
CA ALA A 145 1.17 -11.73 -13.20
C ALA A 145 0.07 -10.77 -13.67
N VAL A 146 -1.12 -11.30 -13.91
CA VAL A 146 -2.31 -10.49 -14.21
C VAL A 146 -3.23 -10.52 -13.01
N VAL A 147 -3.59 -9.34 -12.52
CA VAL A 147 -4.55 -9.15 -11.43
C VAL A 147 -5.73 -8.30 -11.91
N THR A 148 -6.91 -8.66 -11.46
CA THR A 148 -8.17 -8.04 -11.90
C THR A 148 -8.81 -7.29 -10.75
N LEU A 149 -9.37 -6.10 -11.03
CA LEU A 149 -10.09 -5.30 -10.04
C LEU A 149 -11.23 -6.13 -9.44
N ALA A 150 -11.22 -6.25 -8.12
CA ALA A 150 -12.29 -6.95 -7.41
C ALA A 150 -13.62 -6.21 -7.61
N ALA A 151 -14.68 -6.94 -7.88
CA ALA A 151 -16.02 -6.38 -7.89
C ALA A 151 -16.39 -5.94 -6.47
N GLU A 152 -16.98 -4.74 -6.32
CA GLU A 152 -17.53 -4.24 -5.07
C GLU A 152 -18.78 -5.02 -4.63
#